data_a9b9d265d701f119872ef766db8965b9
#
_entry.id   a9b9d265d701f119872ef766db8965b9
#
_cell.length_a   1.000
_cell.length_b   1.000
_cell.length_c   1.000
_cell.angle_alpha   90.00
_cell.angle_beta   90.00
_cell.angle_gamma   90.00
#
_symmetry.space_group_name_H-M   'P 1'
#
loop_
_entity.id
_entity.type
_entity.pdbx_description
1 polymer ?
#
loop_
_entity_poly.entity_id
_entity_poly.type
_entity_poly.pdbx_seq_one_letter_code
_entity_poly.pdbx_strand_id
1 'polypeptide(L)'
;VMRIEGHYRAFARYETSLLGFLSYASAVATAAREVKAAAPDSPVLSFGARHIHPAATAALERSALIGGVDGFSHVAAGEVLGREAGGTMPHALVICFGRGRQEEAWRAFDEGVGPEVPRVALVDTYSDEVDEALRAVEAVPDLDSVRLDTTSSRRGDFRHIAREVRWELDARGHEDVGIFASGGLTPETVRHLYDVVDGFGVGSYVSNADPVDFALDIVEREGEPAAKRGKLSGTKQVYRTPDGGHHVALEGTEIEGEPLLEPLLEDGEIVREFDIEAAAERCRADAARVRGD
;
A
#
# COMPACT_ATOMS: atom_id res chain seq x y z
N VAL A 1 10.14 5.18 -19.41
CA VAL A 1 9.49 5.55 -18.15
C VAL A 1 9.34 7.06 -18.05
N MET A 2 10.36 7.83 -18.38
CA MET A 2 10.35 9.30 -18.34
C MET A 2 11.25 9.86 -19.43
N ARG A 3 10.85 10.98 -20.04
CA ARG A 3 11.63 11.78 -20.98
C ARG A 3 11.72 13.21 -20.43
N ILE A 4 12.89 13.82 -20.52
CA ILE A 4 13.12 15.23 -20.19
C ILE A 4 13.79 15.87 -21.39
N GLU A 5 13.28 17.03 -21.82
CA GLU A 5 13.82 17.83 -22.90
C GLU A 5 14.09 19.25 -22.40
N GLY A 6 15.22 19.83 -22.75
CA GLY A 6 15.59 21.17 -22.36
C GLY A 6 17.09 21.36 -22.14
N HIS A 7 17.46 22.57 -21.69
CA HIS A 7 18.86 22.86 -21.34
C HIS A 7 19.31 22.00 -20.16
N TYR A 8 20.38 21.22 -20.32
CA TYR A 8 20.92 20.33 -19.29
C TYR A 8 21.10 21.03 -17.94
N ARG A 9 21.58 22.28 -17.91
CA ARG A 9 21.75 23.07 -16.68
C ARG A 9 20.45 23.30 -15.92
N ALA A 10 19.30 23.26 -16.57
CA ALA A 10 18.01 23.51 -15.93
C ALA A 10 17.59 22.33 -15.04
N PHE A 11 17.86 21.10 -15.46
CA PHE A 11 17.38 19.90 -14.76
C PHE A 11 18.48 19.00 -14.16
N ALA A 12 19.76 19.16 -14.55
CA ALA A 12 20.85 18.28 -14.11
C ALA A 12 20.93 18.09 -12.58
N ARG A 13 20.69 19.15 -11.81
CA ARG A 13 20.70 19.10 -10.34
C ARG A 13 19.55 18.30 -9.73
N TYR A 14 18.52 18.00 -10.49
CA TYR A 14 17.35 17.26 -10.03
C TYR A 14 17.40 15.78 -10.39
N GLU A 15 18.36 15.34 -11.20
CA GLU A 15 18.48 13.97 -11.70
C GLU A 15 18.36 12.93 -10.57
N THR A 16 19.19 13.04 -9.54
CA THR A 16 19.19 12.11 -8.40
C THR A 16 17.83 12.08 -7.68
N SER A 17 17.21 13.25 -7.49
CA SER A 17 15.91 13.33 -6.84
C SER A 17 14.80 12.73 -7.68
N LEU A 18 14.80 12.97 -8.99
CA LEU A 18 13.82 12.41 -9.92
C LEU A 18 13.91 10.86 -9.94
N LEU A 19 15.13 10.33 -10.01
CA LEU A 19 15.36 8.89 -9.97
C LEU A 19 14.92 8.30 -8.62
N GLY A 20 15.19 8.99 -7.51
CA GLY A 20 14.75 8.57 -6.17
C GLY A 20 13.24 8.52 -6.03
N PHE A 21 12.50 9.51 -6.56
CA PHE A 21 11.04 9.50 -6.57
C PHE A 21 10.49 8.33 -7.38
N LEU A 22 11.02 8.08 -8.57
CA LEU A 22 10.60 6.94 -9.39
C LEU A 22 10.90 5.61 -8.71
N SER A 23 12.11 5.44 -8.20
CA SER A 23 12.58 4.21 -7.55
C SER A 23 11.71 3.84 -6.36
N TYR A 24 11.58 4.74 -5.40
CA TYR A 24 10.84 4.49 -4.16
C TYR A 24 9.35 4.30 -4.42
N ALA A 25 8.72 5.22 -5.16
CA ALA A 25 7.28 5.14 -5.42
C ALA A 25 6.89 3.88 -6.19
N SER A 26 7.70 3.47 -7.18
CA SER A 26 7.46 2.23 -7.94
C SER A 26 7.58 1.00 -7.06
N ALA A 27 8.60 0.94 -6.19
CA ALA A 27 8.80 -0.18 -5.27
C ALA A 27 7.61 -0.35 -4.33
N VAL A 28 7.21 0.74 -3.65
CA VAL A 28 6.08 0.73 -2.72
C VAL A 28 4.77 0.37 -3.41
N ALA A 29 4.48 0.98 -4.56
CA ALA A 29 3.25 0.70 -5.31
C ALA A 29 3.21 -0.76 -5.79
N THR A 30 4.35 -1.32 -6.20
CA THR A 30 4.45 -2.73 -6.60
C THR A 30 4.17 -3.66 -5.43
N ALA A 31 4.81 -3.45 -4.27
CA ALA A 31 4.59 -4.27 -3.08
C ALA A 31 3.13 -4.16 -2.58
N ALA A 32 2.56 -2.95 -2.58
CA ALA A 32 1.16 -2.74 -2.23
C ALA A 32 0.21 -3.47 -3.20
N ARG A 33 0.50 -3.43 -4.52
CA ARG A 33 -0.26 -4.15 -5.55
C ARG A 33 -0.20 -5.67 -5.36
N GLU A 34 0.94 -6.20 -4.98
CA GLU A 34 1.10 -7.64 -4.71
C GLU A 34 0.26 -8.09 -3.52
N VAL A 35 0.24 -7.29 -2.45
CA VAL A 35 -0.60 -7.56 -1.28
C VAL A 35 -2.08 -7.48 -1.63
N LYS A 36 -2.50 -6.39 -2.29
CA LYS A 36 -3.91 -6.23 -2.68
C LYS A 36 -4.39 -7.30 -3.65
N ALA A 37 -3.53 -7.76 -4.55
CA ALA A 37 -3.84 -8.88 -5.45
C ALA A 37 -3.97 -10.23 -4.72
N ALA A 38 -3.40 -10.36 -3.52
CA ALA A 38 -3.57 -11.53 -2.68
C ALA A 38 -4.91 -11.55 -1.92
N ALA A 39 -5.54 -10.37 -1.75
CA ALA A 39 -6.85 -10.19 -1.11
C ALA A 39 -7.67 -9.13 -1.85
N PRO A 40 -8.14 -9.41 -3.09
CA PRO A 40 -8.73 -8.39 -3.96
C PRO A 40 -9.99 -7.75 -3.39
N ASP A 41 -10.81 -8.52 -2.69
CA ASP A 41 -12.12 -8.09 -2.17
C ASP A 41 -12.08 -7.64 -0.71
N SER A 42 -10.98 -7.93 0.03
CA SER A 42 -10.83 -7.56 1.44
C SER A 42 -10.14 -6.21 1.59
N PRO A 43 -10.49 -5.40 2.59
CA PRO A 43 -9.75 -4.19 2.97
C PRO A 43 -8.29 -4.51 3.30
N VAL A 44 -7.37 -3.73 2.73
CA VAL A 44 -5.93 -3.78 3.03
C VAL A 44 -5.48 -2.39 3.46
N LEU A 45 -4.98 -2.27 4.69
CA LEU A 45 -4.47 -1.02 5.23
C LEU A 45 -2.94 -1.01 5.30
N SER A 46 -2.33 0.12 4.93
CA SER A 46 -0.90 0.34 5.11
C SER A 46 -0.59 0.70 6.57
N PHE A 47 0.24 -0.13 7.22
CA PHE A 47 0.80 0.10 8.56
C PHE A 47 2.31 0.34 8.51
N GLY A 48 2.82 0.79 7.35
CA GLY A 48 4.24 0.91 7.06
C GLY A 48 4.95 2.13 7.66
N ALA A 49 4.22 3.17 8.05
CA ALA A 49 4.77 4.47 8.44
C ALA A 49 5.86 4.40 9.53
N ARG A 50 5.74 3.49 10.50
CA ARG A 50 6.72 3.33 11.58
C ARG A 50 8.09 2.76 11.14
N HIS A 51 8.20 2.25 9.93
CA HIS A 51 9.41 1.61 9.41
C HIS A 51 10.26 2.55 8.53
N ILE A 52 9.80 3.78 8.29
CA ILE A 52 10.49 4.76 7.46
C ILE A 52 10.68 6.09 8.19
N HIS A 53 11.48 6.97 7.61
CA HIS A 53 11.65 8.31 8.16
C HIS A 53 10.32 9.10 8.07
N PRO A 54 9.88 9.80 9.14
CA PRO A 54 8.59 10.49 9.17
C PRO A 54 8.34 11.46 8.02
N ALA A 55 9.39 12.12 7.50
CA ALA A 55 9.26 13.02 6.35
C ALA A 55 8.89 12.31 5.04
N ALA A 56 9.02 10.98 4.96
CA ALA A 56 8.69 10.19 3.78
C ALA A 56 7.29 9.53 3.85
N THR A 57 6.57 9.67 4.95
CA THR A 57 5.30 8.94 5.16
C THR A 57 4.23 9.29 4.14
N ALA A 58 4.06 10.56 3.78
CA ALA A 58 3.09 10.94 2.75
C ALA A 58 3.42 10.35 1.37
N ALA A 59 4.71 10.25 1.02
CA ALA A 59 5.14 9.59 -0.22
C ALA A 59 4.92 8.08 -0.17
N LEU A 60 5.16 7.44 0.97
CA LEU A 60 4.84 6.03 1.20
C LEU A 60 3.35 5.78 0.97
N GLU A 61 2.49 6.48 1.72
CA GLU A 61 1.05 6.19 1.72
C GLU A 61 0.40 6.52 0.37
N ARG A 62 0.85 7.61 -0.30
CA ARG A 62 0.43 7.90 -1.67
C ARG A 62 0.79 6.75 -2.63
N SER A 63 1.99 6.23 -2.53
CA SER A 63 2.44 5.14 -3.41
C SER A 63 1.71 3.82 -3.10
N ALA A 64 1.44 3.55 -1.84
CA ALA A 64 0.66 2.40 -1.42
C ALA A 64 -0.79 2.46 -1.94
N LEU A 65 -1.45 3.64 -1.87
CA LEU A 65 -2.77 3.87 -2.45
C LEU A 65 -2.78 3.63 -3.97
N ILE A 66 -1.76 4.10 -4.69
CA ILE A 66 -1.61 3.82 -6.13
C ILE A 66 -1.48 2.31 -6.39
N GLY A 67 -0.80 1.57 -5.51
CA GLY A 67 -0.73 0.11 -5.54
C GLY A 67 -2.05 -0.58 -5.24
N GLY A 68 -3.04 0.15 -4.70
CA GLY A 68 -4.40 -0.31 -4.48
C GLY A 68 -4.73 -0.74 -3.06
N VAL A 69 -3.93 -0.35 -2.04
CA VAL A 69 -4.40 -0.48 -0.65
C VAL A 69 -5.55 0.48 -0.40
N ASP A 70 -6.46 0.10 0.48
CA ASP A 70 -7.72 0.82 0.70
C ASP A 70 -7.58 2.00 1.68
N GLY A 71 -6.49 2.03 2.45
CA GLY A 71 -6.23 3.08 3.42
C GLY A 71 -4.88 2.94 4.11
N PHE A 72 -4.63 3.82 5.07
CA PHE A 72 -3.38 3.87 5.85
C PHE A 72 -3.64 4.43 7.25
N SER A 73 -2.68 4.24 8.18
CA SER A 73 -2.87 4.59 9.59
C SER A 73 -2.16 5.86 10.06
N HIS A 74 -1.52 6.64 9.19
CA HIS A 74 -0.70 7.79 9.56
C HIS A 74 -1.42 9.13 9.38
N VAL A 75 -1.82 9.78 10.48
CA VAL A 75 -2.62 11.02 10.49
C VAL A 75 -1.95 12.16 9.70
N ALA A 76 -0.65 12.44 9.93
CA ALA A 76 0.03 13.51 9.20
C ALA A 76 0.16 13.25 7.69
N ALA A 77 0.21 11.99 7.25
CA ALA A 77 0.11 11.66 5.83
C ALA A 77 -1.29 11.96 5.31
N GLY A 78 -2.33 11.68 6.10
CA GLY A 78 -3.71 12.00 5.80
C GLY A 78 -3.93 13.50 5.56
N GLU A 79 -3.38 14.35 6.43
CA GLU A 79 -3.43 15.81 6.26
C GLU A 79 -2.80 16.28 4.94
N VAL A 80 -1.64 15.71 4.58
CA VAL A 80 -0.94 16.04 3.32
C VAL A 80 -1.71 15.54 2.09
N LEU A 81 -2.33 14.37 2.19
CA LEU A 81 -3.03 13.73 1.06
C LEU A 81 -4.52 14.13 0.96
N GLY A 82 -5.04 14.89 1.93
CA GLY A 82 -6.45 15.26 2.00
C GLY A 82 -7.37 14.05 2.20
N ARG A 83 -6.91 13.04 2.98
CA ARG A 83 -7.63 11.80 3.25
C ARG A 83 -7.63 11.47 4.74
N GLU A 84 -8.68 10.83 5.19
CA GLU A 84 -8.73 10.33 6.57
C GLU A 84 -7.81 9.12 6.73
N ALA A 85 -7.05 9.12 7.83
CA ALA A 85 -6.25 7.97 8.23
C ALA A 85 -7.14 6.99 9.00
N GLY A 86 -7.18 5.74 8.58
CA GLY A 86 -7.78 4.67 9.36
C GLY A 86 -6.84 4.24 10.48
N GLY A 87 -7.39 3.92 11.64
CA GLY A 87 -6.59 3.50 12.78
C GLY A 87 -7.19 2.34 13.53
N THR A 88 -6.35 1.67 14.30
CA THR A 88 -6.76 0.66 15.28
C THR A 88 -6.03 0.93 16.59
N MET A 89 -6.53 0.37 17.70
CA MET A 89 -5.85 0.55 18.98
C MET A 89 -4.48 -0.15 19.00
N PRO A 90 -3.46 0.43 19.66
CA PRO A 90 -2.18 -0.22 19.88
C PRO A 90 -2.19 -1.12 21.13
N HIS A 91 -1.35 -2.15 21.18
CA HIS A 91 -1.09 -2.93 22.40
C HIS A 91 -0.74 -2.05 23.60
N ALA A 92 -0.04 -0.93 23.35
CA ALA A 92 0.35 0.01 24.41
C ALA A 92 -0.88 0.54 25.19
N LEU A 93 -2.01 0.77 24.55
CA LEU A 93 -3.23 1.19 25.22
C LEU A 93 -3.68 0.09 26.21
N VAL A 94 -3.84 -1.14 25.73
CA VAL A 94 -4.26 -2.26 26.58
C VAL A 94 -3.27 -2.48 27.74
N ILE A 95 -1.96 -2.36 27.47
CA ILE A 95 -0.91 -2.49 28.49
C ILE A 95 -0.98 -1.38 29.55
N CYS A 96 -1.33 -0.15 29.16
CA CYS A 96 -1.49 0.96 30.11
C CYS A 96 -2.63 0.74 31.13
N PHE A 97 -3.69 0.04 30.72
CA PHE A 97 -4.77 -0.35 31.65
C PHE A 97 -4.33 -1.50 32.58
N GLY A 98 -3.50 -2.41 32.05
CA GLY A 98 -2.89 -3.52 32.79
C GLY A 98 -3.60 -4.85 32.61
N ARG A 99 -2.90 -5.91 33.02
CA ARG A 99 -3.40 -7.29 32.92
C ARG A 99 -4.71 -7.47 33.71
N GLY A 100 -5.73 -8.06 33.09
CA GLY A 100 -7.05 -8.28 33.69
C GLY A 100 -7.98 -7.06 33.61
N ARG A 101 -7.55 -6.01 32.89
CA ARG A 101 -8.35 -4.80 32.63
C ARG A 101 -8.47 -4.47 31.16
N GLN A 102 -8.40 -5.48 30.29
CA GLN A 102 -8.48 -5.32 28.86
C GLN A 102 -9.84 -4.71 28.44
N GLU A 103 -10.95 -5.12 29.07
CA GLU A 103 -12.28 -4.60 28.81
C GLU A 103 -12.38 -3.10 29.06
N GLU A 104 -11.67 -2.60 30.06
CA GLU A 104 -11.64 -1.15 30.34
C GLU A 104 -10.88 -0.41 29.22
N ALA A 105 -9.83 -1.00 28.67
CA ALA A 105 -9.09 -0.42 27.56
C ALA A 105 -9.95 -0.36 26.27
N TRP A 106 -10.68 -1.43 25.97
CA TRP A 106 -11.58 -1.47 24.80
C TRP A 106 -12.73 -0.47 24.94
N ARG A 107 -13.38 -0.36 26.11
CA ARG A 107 -14.41 0.66 26.36
C ARG A 107 -13.85 2.06 26.27
N ALA A 108 -12.69 2.33 26.84
CA ALA A 108 -12.04 3.64 26.76
C ALA A 108 -11.70 4.04 25.32
N PHE A 109 -11.33 3.08 24.47
CA PHE A 109 -11.13 3.31 23.05
C PHE A 109 -12.46 3.66 22.37
N ASP A 110 -13.51 2.87 22.59
CA ASP A 110 -14.84 3.09 22.03
C ASP A 110 -15.40 4.47 22.41
N GLU A 111 -15.32 4.84 23.69
CA GLU A 111 -15.75 6.15 24.20
C GLU A 111 -14.90 7.32 23.69
N GLY A 112 -13.62 7.06 23.38
CA GLY A 112 -12.65 8.09 23.01
C GLY A 112 -12.57 8.43 21.54
N VAL A 113 -13.15 7.60 20.65
CA VAL A 113 -13.11 7.80 19.19
C VAL A 113 -14.47 8.29 18.67
N GLY A 114 -14.43 9.03 17.54
CA GLY A 114 -15.65 9.50 16.88
C GLY A 114 -16.50 8.36 16.30
N PRO A 115 -17.77 8.61 16.01
CA PRO A 115 -18.69 7.60 15.48
C PRO A 115 -18.27 7.07 14.08
N GLU A 116 -17.47 7.84 13.37
CA GLU A 116 -16.95 7.48 12.04
C GLU A 116 -15.75 6.50 12.09
N VAL A 117 -15.14 6.33 13.28
CA VAL A 117 -13.95 5.45 13.43
C VAL A 117 -14.43 4.02 13.71
N PRO A 118 -14.02 3.04 12.88
CA PRO A 118 -14.34 1.63 13.12
C PRO A 118 -13.84 1.14 14.50
N ARG A 119 -14.69 0.42 15.20
CA ARG A 119 -14.38 -0.20 16.51
C ARG A 119 -13.64 -1.50 16.28
N VAL A 120 -12.31 -1.40 16.25
CA VAL A 120 -11.44 -2.58 16.04
C VAL A 120 -10.66 -2.85 17.32
N ALA A 121 -11.07 -3.88 18.08
CA ALA A 121 -10.42 -4.29 19.31
C ALA A 121 -9.22 -5.18 19.07
N LEU A 122 -8.08 -4.87 19.68
CA LEU A 122 -6.88 -5.70 19.66
C LEU A 122 -7.01 -6.80 20.73
N VAL A 123 -6.92 -8.07 20.32
CA VAL A 123 -7.34 -9.21 21.16
C VAL A 123 -6.27 -10.32 21.31
N ASP A 124 -5.02 -9.91 21.46
CA ASP A 124 -3.88 -10.82 21.62
C ASP A 124 -2.80 -10.26 22.57
N THR A 125 -3.24 -9.41 23.53
CA THR A 125 -2.29 -8.70 24.39
C THR A 125 -1.83 -9.53 25.57
N TYR A 126 -2.71 -10.15 26.32
CA TYR A 126 -2.40 -10.82 27.58
C TYR A 126 -2.89 -12.25 27.68
N SER A 127 -3.99 -12.59 27.00
CA SER A 127 -4.60 -13.89 27.02
C SER A 127 -4.57 -14.55 25.63
N ASP A 128 -5.27 -15.61 25.48
CA ASP A 128 -5.55 -16.30 24.23
C ASP A 128 -6.48 -15.44 23.34
N GLU A 129 -6.30 -15.50 22.03
CA GLU A 129 -7.02 -14.69 21.05
C GLU A 129 -8.55 -14.92 21.11
N VAL A 130 -8.98 -16.14 21.35
CA VAL A 130 -10.41 -16.49 21.52
C VAL A 130 -10.95 -15.87 22.80
N ASP A 131 -10.26 -16.04 23.94
CA ASP A 131 -10.67 -15.45 25.22
C ASP A 131 -10.81 -13.93 25.11
N GLU A 132 -9.79 -13.25 24.58
CA GLU A 132 -9.85 -11.79 24.43
C GLU A 132 -10.92 -11.35 23.42
N ALA A 133 -11.13 -12.06 22.31
CA ALA A 133 -12.16 -11.74 21.31
C ALA A 133 -13.58 -11.80 21.93
N LEU A 134 -13.88 -12.88 22.64
CA LEU A 134 -15.18 -13.03 23.29
C LEU A 134 -15.43 -11.98 24.37
N ARG A 135 -14.41 -11.61 25.14
CA ARG A 135 -14.49 -10.53 26.13
C ARG A 135 -14.62 -9.16 25.48
N ALA A 136 -14.01 -8.95 24.30
CA ALA A 136 -14.10 -7.67 23.58
C ALA A 136 -15.52 -7.44 23.06
N VAL A 137 -16.18 -8.43 22.46
CA VAL A 137 -17.57 -8.28 21.99
C VAL A 137 -18.56 -8.06 23.14
N GLU A 138 -18.31 -8.61 24.33
CA GLU A 138 -19.10 -8.33 25.54
C GLU A 138 -18.84 -6.92 26.08
N ALA A 139 -17.62 -6.42 25.94
CA ALA A 139 -17.24 -5.11 26.47
C ALA A 139 -17.66 -3.94 25.57
N VAL A 140 -17.70 -4.14 24.24
CA VAL A 140 -18.05 -3.14 23.22
C VAL A 140 -19.16 -3.72 22.33
N PRO A 141 -20.43 -3.43 22.63
CA PRO A 141 -21.58 -4.04 21.94
C PRO A 141 -21.65 -3.77 20.43
N ASP A 142 -21.14 -2.61 19.98
CA ASP A 142 -21.12 -2.20 18.58
C ASP A 142 -19.72 -2.39 17.95
N LEU A 143 -19.04 -3.50 18.31
CA LEU A 143 -17.70 -3.82 17.81
C LEU A 143 -17.75 -4.22 16.33
N ASP A 144 -17.03 -3.50 15.49
CA ASP A 144 -16.94 -3.83 14.06
C ASP A 144 -16.04 -5.03 13.79
N SER A 145 -14.90 -5.12 14.51
CA SER A 145 -13.93 -6.18 14.27
C SER A 145 -13.03 -6.45 15.48
N VAL A 146 -12.49 -7.65 15.55
CA VAL A 146 -11.34 -7.98 16.40
C VAL A 146 -10.07 -8.01 15.55
N ARG A 147 -8.94 -7.50 16.08
CA ARG A 147 -7.64 -7.54 15.42
C ARG A 147 -6.69 -8.53 16.08
N LEU A 148 -6.15 -9.40 15.25
CA LEU A 148 -5.11 -10.36 15.59
C LEU A 148 -3.76 -9.85 15.08
N ASP A 149 -2.79 -9.63 15.98
CA ASP A 149 -1.42 -9.16 15.68
C ASP A 149 -0.37 -10.09 16.30
N THR A 150 -0.76 -11.32 16.58
CA THR A 150 0.04 -12.32 17.30
C THR A 150 1.38 -12.54 16.63
N THR A 151 2.45 -12.35 17.37
CA THR A 151 3.83 -12.45 16.87
C THR A 151 4.15 -13.86 16.36
N SER A 152 4.93 -13.95 15.29
CA SER A 152 5.34 -15.23 14.66
C SER A 152 6.08 -16.16 15.63
N SER A 153 6.75 -15.61 16.64
CA SER A 153 7.44 -16.39 17.66
C SER A 153 6.51 -17.12 18.63
N ARG A 154 5.24 -16.72 18.68
CA ARG A 154 4.25 -17.26 19.60
C ARG A 154 3.11 -17.98 18.90
N ARG A 155 2.74 -17.56 17.71
CA ARG A 155 1.69 -18.20 16.92
C ARG A 155 2.21 -19.48 16.25
N GLY A 156 1.40 -20.52 16.24
CA GLY A 156 1.59 -21.66 15.35
C GLY A 156 1.10 -21.33 13.93
N ASP A 157 0.10 -22.07 13.46
CA ASP A 157 -0.59 -21.73 12.22
C ASP A 157 -1.62 -20.62 12.47
N PHE A 158 -1.33 -19.42 11.95
CA PHE A 158 -2.17 -18.23 12.14
C PHE A 158 -3.58 -18.42 11.56
N ARG A 159 -3.71 -19.17 10.48
CA ARG A 159 -5.00 -19.53 9.90
C ARG A 159 -5.85 -20.35 10.86
N HIS A 160 -5.26 -21.27 11.60
CA HIS A 160 -6.01 -22.04 12.60
C HIS A 160 -6.51 -21.17 13.74
N ILE A 161 -5.69 -20.23 14.23
CA ILE A 161 -6.10 -19.26 15.25
C ILE A 161 -7.28 -18.42 14.74
N ALA A 162 -7.18 -17.84 13.54
CA ALA A 162 -8.25 -17.03 12.95
C ALA A 162 -9.56 -17.84 12.77
N ARG A 163 -9.46 -19.10 12.34
CA ARG A 163 -10.62 -20.00 12.22
C ARG A 163 -11.26 -20.35 13.56
N GLU A 164 -10.47 -20.55 14.59
CA GLU A 164 -10.96 -20.81 15.94
C GLU A 164 -11.68 -19.57 16.48
N VAL A 165 -11.09 -18.37 16.34
CA VAL A 165 -11.75 -17.11 16.72
C VAL A 165 -13.08 -16.95 15.96
N ARG A 166 -13.11 -17.16 14.65
CA ARG A 166 -14.35 -17.06 13.85
C ARG A 166 -15.41 -18.05 14.34
N TRP A 167 -15.01 -19.30 14.53
CA TRP A 167 -15.93 -20.35 15.01
C TRP A 167 -16.54 -19.99 16.37
N GLU A 168 -15.75 -19.50 17.31
CA GLU A 168 -16.19 -19.17 18.66
C GLU A 168 -17.07 -17.92 18.69
N LEU A 169 -16.82 -16.94 17.82
CA LEU A 169 -17.68 -15.77 17.62
C LEU A 169 -19.04 -16.22 17.03
N ASP A 170 -19.06 -16.99 15.96
CA ASP A 170 -20.27 -17.49 15.31
C ASP A 170 -21.12 -18.35 16.26
N ALA A 171 -20.49 -19.23 17.01
CA ALA A 171 -21.18 -20.10 17.97
C ALA A 171 -21.93 -19.34 19.07
N ARG A 172 -21.60 -18.02 19.26
CA ARG A 172 -22.21 -17.14 20.24
C ARG A 172 -23.06 -16.02 19.65
N GLY A 173 -23.30 -16.06 18.34
CA GLY A 173 -24.16 -15.10 17.64
C GLY A 173 -23.49 -13.78 17.28
N HIS A 174 -22.15 -13.80 17.08
CA HIS A 174 -21.33 -12.64 16.68
C HIS A 174 -20.80 -12.80 15.26
N GLU A 175 -21.62 -13.31 14.34
CA GLU A 175 -21.27 -13.53 12.93
C GLU A 175 -20.93 -12.21 12.21
N ASP A 176 -21.48 -11.10 12.67
CA ASP A 176 -21.29 -9.77 12.09
C ASP A 176 -19.95 -9.11 12.50
N VAL A 177 -19.26 -9.65 13.52
CA VAL A 177 -17.97 -9.12 13.97
C VAL A 177 -16.85 -9.61 13.07
N GLY A 178 -16.19 -8.71 12.36
CA GLY A 178 -15.07 -9.03 11.46
C GLY A 178 -13.80 -9.46 12.19
N ILE A 179 -12.91 -10.13 11.45
CA ILE A 179 -11.54 -10.45 11.92
C ILE A 179 -10.54 -9.70 11.04
N PHE A 180 -9.69 -8.90 11.66
CA PHE A 180 -8.64 -8.14 11.02
C PHE A 180 -7.27 -8.70 11.38
N ALA A 181 -6.49 -9.15 10.40
CA ALA A 181 -5.16 -9.72 10.62
C ALA A 181 -4.05 -8.70 10.39
N SER A 182 -3.04 -8.71 11.24
CA SER A 182 -1.82 -7.92 11.09
C SER A 182 -0.60 -8.67 11.64
N GLY A 183 0.59 -8.02 11.65
CA GLY A 183 1.79 -8.64 12.22
C GLY A 183 2.66 -9.42 11.23
N GLY A 184 3.51 -8.70 10.49
CA GLY A 184 4.51 -9.30 9.59
C GLY A 184 3.92 -10.02 8.39
N LEU A 185 2.78 -9.54 7.86
CA LEU A 185 2.11 -10.14 6.71
C LEU A 185 2.87 -9.88 5.41
N THR A 186 2.87 -10.89 4.54
CA THR A 186 3.37 -10.88 3.17
C THR A 186 2.24 -11.29 2.22
N PRO A 187 2.36 -11.09 0.90
CA PRO A 187 1.34 -11.56 -0.05
C PRO A 187 1.03 -13.05 0.08
N GLU A 188 2.01 -13.87 0.45
CA GLU A 188 1.81 -15.29 0.69
C GLU A 188 0.94 -15.55 1.92
N THR A 189 1.27 -14.90 3.04
CA THR A 189 0.47 -15.04 4.27
C THR A 189 -0.92 -14.43 4.15
N VAL A 190 -1.07 -13.32 3.44
CA VAL A 190 -2.38 -12.73 3.11
C VAL A 190 -3.22 -13.72 2.31
N ARG A 191 -2.66 -14.33 1.26
CA ARG A 191 -3.36 -15.33 0.45
C ARG A 191 -3.78 -16.56 1.26
N HIS A 192 -2.92 -16.95 2.22
CA HIS A 192 -3.20 -18.07 3.12
C HIS A 192 -4.35 -17.78 4.10
N LEU A 193 -4.55 -16.52 4.47
CA LEU A 193 -5.57 -16.07 5.42
C LEU A 193 -6.86 -15.56 4.76
N TYR A 194 -6.86 -15.33 3.45
CA TYR A 194 -7.87 -14.57 2.73
C TYR A 194 -9.31 -15.04 2.92
N ASP A 195 -9.55 -16.34 3.06
CA ASP A 195 -10.88 -16.92 3.24
C ASP A 195 -11.30 -17.09 4.71
N VAL A 196 -10.49 -16.62 5.66
CA VAL A 196 -10.75 -16.77 7.11
C VAL A 196 -10.67 -15.47 7.89
N VAL A 197 -10.28 -14.36 7.25
CA VAL A 197 -10.25 -13.04 7.85
C VAL A 197 -10.85 -12.00 6.90
N ASP A 198 -11.37 -10.91 7.44
CA ASP A 198 -12.13 -9.92 6.69
C ASP A 198 -11.28 -8.73 6.24
N GLY A 199 -10.09 -8.53 6.82
CA GLY A 199 -9.21 -7.44 6.45
C GLY A 199 -7.76 -7.61 6.92
N PHE A 200 -6.85 -6.80 6.37
CA PHE A 200 -5.42 -6.95 6.56
C PHE A 200 -4.72 -5.62 6.84
N GLY A 201 -3.82 -5.62 7.84
CA GLY A 201 -2.88 -4.54 8.10
C GLY A 201 -1.45 -4.95 7.73
N VAL A 202 -0.87 -4.34 6.69
CA VAL A 202 0.44 -4.69 6.17
C VAL A 202 1.43 -3.55 6.36
N GLY A 203 2.53 -3.80 7.06
CA GLY A 203 3.55 -2.80 7.39
C GLY A 203 4.82 -2.94 6.57
N SER A 204 5.78 -3.66 7.12
CA SER A 204 7.16 -3.74 6.61
C SER A 204 7.28 -4.22 5.16
N TYR A 205 6.41 -5.12 4.72
CA TYR A 205 6.45 -5.60 3.33
C TYR A 205 6.27 -4.47 2.32
N VAL A 206 5.34 -3.55 2.59
CA VAL A 206 5.07 -2.40 1.72
C VAL A 206 6.12 -1.30 1.90
N SER A 207 6.46 -0.96 3.15
CA SER A 207 7.36 0.17 3.43
C SER A 207 8.83 -0.09 3.15
N ASN A 208 9.27 -1.35 3.21
CA ASN A 208 10.65 -1.77 2.97
C ASN A 208 10.80 -2.52 1.64
N ALA A 209 9.94 -2.21 0.66
CA ALA A 209 10.03 -2.79 -0.67
C ALA A 209 11.39 -2.49 -1.31
N ASP A 210 11.96 -3.48 -1.99
CA ASP A 210 13.23 -3.34 -2.70
C ASP A 210 13.12 -2.25 -3.76
N PRO A 211 14.05 -1.28 -3.80
CA PRO A 211 14.01 -0.17 -4.75
C PRO A 211 14.09 -0.67 -6.19
N VAL A 212 13.28 -0.06 -7.07
CA VAL A 212 13.41 -0.28 -8.52
C VAL A 212 14.53 0.59 -9.04
N ASP A 213 15.53 0.00 -9.67
CA ASP A 213 16.67 0.75 -10.19
C ASP A 213 16.34 1.44 -11.53
N PHE A 214 16.54 2.75 -11.57
CA PHE A 214 16.37 3.59 -12.75
C PHE A 214 17.66 4.33 -13.07
N ALA A 215 17.93 4.48 -14.36
CA ALA A 215 19.01 5.32 -14.88
C ALA A 215 18.45 6.38 -15.84
N LEU A 216 19.03 7.58 -15.84
CA LEU A 216 18.75 8.63 -16.80
C LEU A 216 19.97 8.83 -17.69
N ASP A 217 19.79 8.66 -18.98
CA ASP A 217 20.86 8.81 -19.98
C ASP A 217 20.49 9.90 -20.99
N ILE A 218 21.46 10.72 -21.39
CA ILE A 218 21.31 11.61 -22.55
C ILE A 218 21.25 10.72 -23.80
N VAL A 219 20.26 10.95 -24.64
CA VAL A 219 20.02 10.17 -25.85
C VAL A 219 20.03 11.02 -27.13
N GLU A 220 19.96 12.35 -26.97
CA GLU A 220 19.98 13.32 -28.05
C GLU A 220 20.64 14.63 -27.59
N ARG A 221 21.35 15.30 -28.46
CA ARG A 221 21.96 16.61 -28.24
C ARG A 221 21.81 17.47 -29.49
N GLU A 222 21.17 18.65 -29.35
CA GLU A 222 21.02 19.63 -30.45
C GLU A 222 20.37 19.03 -31.71
N GLY A 223 19.40 18.10 -31.53
CA GLY A 223 18.72 17.41 -32.62
C GLY A 223 19.47 16.21 -33.21
N GLU A 224 20.67 15.93 -32.71
CA GLU A 224 21.48 14.80 -33.20
C GLU A 224 21.49 13.65 -32.17
N PRO A 225 21.30 12.41 -32.61
CA PRO A 225 21.40 11.25 -31.74
C PRO A 225 22.73 11.18 -31.02
N ALA A 226 22.69 11.09 -29.70
CA ALA A 226 23.88 11.01 -28.87
C ALA A 226 23.59 10.12 -27.65
N ALA A 227 24.51 9.22 -27.31
CA ALA A 227 24.37 8.42 -26.11
C ALA A 227 25.72 7.95 -25.60
N LYS A 228 25.77 7.63 -24.30
CA LYS A 228 26.91 6.91 -23.72
C LYS A 228 27.06 5.55 -24.40
N ARG A 229 28.32 5.11 -24.57
CA ARG A 229 28.62 3.78 -25.11
C ARG A 229 27.84 2.66 -24.40
N GLY A 230 27.19 1.82 -25.17
CA GLY A 230 26.34 0.74 -24.65
C GLY A 230 24.88 1.12 -24.41
N LYS A 231 24.51 2.38 -24.71
CA LYS A 231 23.12 2.85 -24.65
C LYS A 231 22.58 3.17 -26.04
N LEU A 232 21.27 3.09 -26.20
CA LEU A 232 20.59 3.40 -27.47
C LEU A 232 20.38 4.91 -27.57
N SER A 233 20.90 5.54 -28.63
CA SER A 233 20.73 6.98 -28.89
C SER A 233 19.39 7.29 -29.56
N GLY A 234 19.08 8.59 -29.68
CA GLY A 234 17.85 9.11 -30.27
C GLY A 234 16.68 9.15 -29.29
N THR A 235 15.79 10.08 -29.52
CA THR A 235 14.56 10.28 -28.73
C THR A 235 13.60 9.11 -28.95
N LYS A 236 12.99 8.61 -27.89
CA LYS A 236 12.16 7.40 -27.90
C LYS A 236 10.78 7.65 -27.35
N GLN A 237 9.83 6.88 -27.86
CA GLN A 237 8.50 6.71 -27.32
C GLN A 237 8.31 5.25 -26.86
N VAL A 238 7.47 5.03 -25.88
CA VAL A 238 7.05 3.71 -25.42
C VAL A 238 5.62 3.50 -25.90
N TYR A 239 5.38 2.39 -26.56
CA TYR A 239 4.05 2.02 -27.05
C TYR A 239 3.53 0.79 -26.31
N ARG A 240 2.24 0.79 -25.99
CA ARG A 240 1.52 -0.42 -25.60
C ARG A 240 0.98 -1.08 -26.86
N THR A 241 1.43 -2.28 -27.14
CA THR A 241 1.01 -3.07 -28.29
C THR A 241 -0.36 -3.75 -28.07
N PRO A 242 -1.11 -4.12 -29.12
CA PRO A 242 -2.44 -4.73 -29.00
C PRO A 242 -2.46 -6.03 -28.18
N ASP A 243 -1.35 -6.75 -28.12
CA ASP A 243 -1.17 -7.94 -27.27
C ASP A 243 -0.87 -7.63 -25.79
N GLY A 244 -0.87 -6.33 -25.42
CA GLY A 244 -0.61 -5.85 -24.06
C GLY A 244 0.89 -5.72 -23.72
N GLY A 245 1.79 -6.02 -24.65
CA GLY A 245 3.23 -5.82 -24.49
C GLY A 245 3.64 -4.34 -24.53
N HIS A 246 4.91 -4.09 -24.21
CA HIS A 246 5.51 -2.75 -24.34
C HIS A 246 6.61 -2.77 -25.38
N HIS A 247 6.55 -1.82 -26.32
CA HIS A 247 7.57 -1.64 -27.36
C HIS A 247 8.19 -0.24 -27.23
N VAL A 248 9.52 -0.17 -27.24
CA VAL A 248 10.28 1.08 -27.26
C VAL A 248 10.83 1.32 -28.64
N ALA A 249 10.46 2.41 -29.27
CA ALA A 249 10.94 2.79 -30.60
C ALA A 249 11.42 4.24 -30.63
N LEU A 250 12.16 4.59 -31.68
CA LEU A 250 12.46 6.00 -31.95
C LEU A 250 11.16 6.77 -32.19
N GLU A 251 11.11 8.01 -31.74
CA GLU A 251 9.98 8.89 -31.98
C GLU A 251 9.74 9.05 -33.49
N GLY A 252 8.45 9.04 -33.88
CA GLY A 252 8.05 9.08 -35.30
C GLY A 252 8.11 7.72 -36.03
N THR A 253 8.53 6.64 -35.37
CA THR A 253 8.39 5.30 -35.93
C THR A 253 6.92 4.88 -35.91
N GLU A 254 6.42 4.38 -37.03
CA GLU A 254 5.07 3.83 -37.10
C GLU A 254 5.01 2.50 -36.34
N ILE A 255 4.33 2.48 -35.21
CA ILE A 255 4.09 1.32 -34.36
C ILE A 255 2.58 1.18 -34.16
N GLU A 256 2.06 -0.01 -34.38
CA GLU A 256 0.69 -0.34 -33.99
C GLU A 256 0.61 -0.42 -32.47
N GLY A 257 0.03 0.61 -31.82
CA GLY A 257 -0.07 0.68 -30.38
C GLY A 257 -0.38 2.07 -29.84
N GLU A 258 -0.67 2.12 -28.57
CA GLU A 258 -0.94 3.34 -27.81
C GLU A 258 0.38 3.94 -27.29
N PRO A 259 0.72 5.21 -27.60
CA PRO A 259 1.87 5.86 -27.02
C PRO A 259 1.65 6.11 -25.53
N LEU A 260 2.62 5.76 -24.67
CA LEU A 260 2.49 5.82 -23.21
C LEU A 260 3.20 7.03 -22.57
N LEU A 261 4.16 7.66 -23.27
CA LEU A 261 4.79 8.86 -22.75
C LEU A 261 3.94 10.06 -23.19
N GLU A 262 3.33 10.70 -22.22
CA GLU A 262 2.51 11.90 -22.40
C GLU A 262 3.17 13.08 -21.69
N PRO A 263 2.97 14.32 -22.19
CA PRO A 263 3.52 15.50 -21.56
C PRO A 263 2.92 15.69 -20.16
N LEU A 264 3.76 16.01 -19.19
CA LEU A 264 3.42 16.38 -17.82
C LEU A 264 3.74 17.85 -17.56
N LEU A 265 4.84 18.34 -18.15
CA LEU A 265 5.35 19.68 -17.99
C LEU A 265 5.76 20.21 -19.36
N GLU A 266 5.25 21.38 -19.76
CA GLU A 266 5.63 22.09 -20.99
C GLU A 266 5.95 23.55 -20.64
N ASP A 267 7.06 24.05 -21.11
CA ASP A 267 7.55 25.43 -20.88
C ASP A 267 7.53 25.89 -19.41
N GLY A 268 7.69 24.93 -18.48
CA GLY A 268 7.68 25.19 -17.03
C GLY A 268 6.29 25.13 -16.39
N GLU A 269 5.24 24.91 -17.16
CA GLU A 269 3.87 24.80 -16.67
C GLU A 269 3.45 23.32 -16.59
N ILE A 270 2.74 22.94 -15.53
CA ILE A 270 2.14 21.60 -15.41
C ILE A 270 0.91 21.54 -16.32
N VAL A 271 0.95 20.68 -17.32
CA VAL A 271 -0.13 20.51 -18.31
C VAL A 271 -1.05 19.33 -18.02
N ARG A 272 -0.77 18.56 -16.97
CA ARG A 272 -1.56 17.41 -16.56
C ARG A 272 -1.71 17.37 -15.05
N GLU A 273 -2.95 17.30 -14.58
CA GLU A 273 -3.24 17.09 -13.17
C GLU A 273 -2.93 15.64 -12.76
N PHE A 274 -2.50 15.50 -11.51
CA PHE A 274 -2.27 14.20 -10.90
C PHE A 274 -3.47 13.81 -10.03
N ASP A 275 -4.01 12.63 -10.28
CA ASP A 275 -5.10 12.03 -9.53
C ASP A 275 -4.70 10.63 -9.04
N ILE A 276 -4.83 10.39 -7.73
CA ILE A 276 -4.41 9.12 -7.11
C ILE A 276 -5.30 7.96 -7.56
N GLU A 277 -6.61 8.18 -7.65
CA GLU A 277 -7.60 7.19 -8.05
C GLU A 277 -7.37 6.76 -9.50
N ALA A 278 -7.19 7.72 -10.40
CA ALA A 278 -6.89 7.43 -11.80
C ALA A 278 -5.54 6.69 -11.95
N ALA A 279 -4.55 7.02 -11.11
CA ALA A 279 -3.26 6.30 -11.10
C ALA A 279 -3.40 4.86 -10.56
N ALA A 280 -4.20 4.66 -9.51
CA ALA A 280 -4.49 3.34 -8.95
C ALA A 280 -5.26 2.45 -9.94
N GLU A 281 -6.23 3.03 -10.66
CA GLU A 281 -6.99 2.33 -11.71
C GLU A 281 -6.06 1.86 -12.84
N ARG A 282 -5.17 2.74 -13.33
CA ARG A 282 -4.16 2.36 -14.33
C ARG A 282 -3.24 1.26 -13.82
N CYS A 283 -2.75 1.39 -12.58
CA CYS A 283 -1.90 0.39 -11.95
C CYS A 283 -2.60 -0.98 -11.89
N ARG A 284 -3.87 -1.02 -11.50
CA ARG A 284 -4.67 -2.24 -11.43
C ARG A 284 -4.84 -2.86 -12.82
N ALA A 285 -5.25 -2.05 -13.81
CA ALA A 285 -5.47 -2.50 -15.17
C ALA A 285 -4.20 -3.04 -15.84
N ASP A 286 -3.06 -2.36 -15.65
CA ASP A 286 -1.78 -2.80 -16.21
C ASP A 286 -1.26 -4.06 -15.51
N ALA A 287 -1.42 -4.17 -14.19
CA ALA A 287 -1.04 -5.38 -13.44
C ALA A 287 -1.85 -6.61 -13.86
N ALA A 288 -3.16 -6.46 -14.12
CA ALA A 288 -4.01 -7.54 -14.62
C ALA A 288 -3.54 -8.01 -16.00
N ARG A 289 -3.23 -7.09 -16.92
CA ARG A 289 -2.70 -7.44 -18.25
C ARG A 289 -1.39 -8.24 -18.20
N VAL A 290 -0.47 -7.83 -17.31
CA VAL A 290 0.83 -8.52 -17.16
C VAL A 290 0.68 -9.93 -16.59
N ARG A 291 -0.31 -10.13 -15.72
CA ARG A 291 -0.57 -11.44 -15.10
C ARG A 291 -1.40 -12.36 -15.97
N GLY A 292 -2.10 -11.84 -16.97
CA GLY A 292 -3.01 -12.57 -17.82
C GLY A 292 -4.35 -12.91 -17.15
N ASP A 293 -4.73 -12.08 -16.17
CA ASP A 293 -5.99 -12.20 -15.42
C ASP A 293 -7.14 -11.48 -16.14
#